data_abde65aa5d4795c32b7c07ed6f9feffe
#
_entry.id   abde65aa5d4795c32b7c07ed6f9feffe
#
_cell.length_a   1.000
_cell.length_b   1.000
_cell.length_c   1.000
_cell.angle_alpha   90.00
_cell.angle_beta   90.00
_cell.angle_gamma   90.00
#
_symmetry.space_group_name_H-M   'P 1'
#
loop_
_entity.id
_entity.type
_entity.pdbx_description
1 polymer ?
#
loop_
_entity_poly.entity_id
_entity_poly.type
_entity_poly.pdbx_seq_one_letter_code
_entity_poly.pdbx_strand_id
1 'polypeptide(L)'
;MGYYSSLRKLIEDDIDCHFFDSIESTSSFLTEIPYSSRTQFCIAREQTKGKGQHGRDWSSQKDGSILFSLRKCFSEDTNLNGLSLVIGMAIIKSIEAECQLSGLKIKWPNDVYFENQKLAGILMENNIHKGVQYLVIGVGVNYQLNHTINIDTPWTDLSQIVKKLPNFDKLTASFIKNILAMSKDFEFNGLASLLSEWSDYDMLKGVKIRSTESKEFFEGK
;
A
#
# COMPACT_ATOMS: atom_id res chain seq x y z
N MET A 1 -13.85 0.95 -25.04
CA MET A 1 -12.52 0.83 -24.38
C MET A 1 -12.78 0.51 -22.94
N GLY A 2 -12.06 -0.48 -22.35
CA GLY A 2 -12.26 -0.84 -20.93
C GLY A 2 -11.79 0.27 -20.00
N TYR A 3 -12.36 0.35 -18.79
CA TYR A 3 -12.06 1.36 -17.75
C TYR A 3 -10.54 1.51 -17.50
N TYR A 4 -9.79 0.42 -17.47
CA TYR A 4 -8.35 0.39 -17.21
C TYR A 4 -7.45 0.40 -18.46
N SER A 5 -7.97 0.76 -19.63
CA SER A 5 -7.19 0.71 -20.89
C SER A 5 -5.98 1.66 -20.90
N SER A 6 -6.08 2.80 -20.21
CA SER A 6 -4.97 3.75 -20.06
C SER A 6 -3.95 3.25 -19.03
N LEU A 7 -4.42 2.72 -17.90
CA LEU A 7 -3.54 2.14 -16.88
C LEU A 7 -2.71 0.98 -17.45
N ARG A 8 -3.33 0.06 -18.22
CA ARG A 8 -2.61 -1.08 -18.82
C ARG A 8 -1.43 -0.65 -19.69
N LYS A 9 -1.53 0.49 -20.37
CA LYS A 9 -0.45 1.04 -21.20
C LYS A 9 0.70 1.65 -20.41
N LEU A 10 0.48 1.97 -19.14
CA LEU A 10 1.47 2.56 -18.24
C LEU A 10 2.21 1.50 -17.41
N ILE A 11 1.73 0.25 -17.41
CA ILE A 11 2.33 -0.88 -16.69
C ILE A 11 3.25 -1.65 -17.63
N GLU A 12 4.40 -2.08 -17.13
CA GLU A 12 5.39 -2.88 -17.88
C GLU A 12 4.81 -4.22 -18.36
N ASP A 13 5.26 -4.70 -19.52
CA ASP A 13 4.70 -5.88 -20.17
C ASP A 13 5.05 -7.21 -19.47
N ASP A 14 6.04 -7.19 -18.58
CA ASP A 14 6.46 -8.33 -17.76
C ASP A 14 5.60 -8.55 -16.52
N ILE A 15 4.60 -7.70 -16.29
CA ILE A 15 3.63 -7.80 -15.19
C ILE A 15 2.32 -8.41 -15.71
N ASP A 16 1.89 -9.51 -15.08
CA ASP A 16 0.60 -10.14 -15.37
C ASP A 16 -0.52 -9.36 -14.68
N CYS A 17 -1.39 -8.72 -15.46
CA CYS A 17 -2.39 -7.78 -14.95
C CYS A 17 -3.80 -8.37 -14.96
N HIS A 18 -4.52 -8.18 -13.86
CA HIS A 18 -5.92 -8.55 -13.66
C HIS A 18 -6.74 -7.32 -13.27
N PHE A 19 -7.81 -7.04 -14.03
CA PHE A 19 -8.64 -5.84 -13.86
C PHE A 19 -10.08 -6.23 -13.60
N PHE A 20 -10.67 -5.70 -12.52
CA PHE A 20 -12.02 -6.00 -12.10
C PHE A 20 -12.87 -4.73 -11.91
N ASP A 21 -14.14 -4.80 -12.24
CA ASP A 21 -15.11 -3.78 -11.85
C ASP A 21 -15.46 -3.92 -10.36
N SER A 22 -15.73 -5.15 -9.92
CA SER A 22 -15.94 -5.50 -8.51
C SER A 22 -15.38 -6.89 -8.23
N ILE A 23 -14.78 -7.08 -7.04
CA ILE A 23 -14.25 -8.36 -6.56
C ILE A 23 -14.38 -8.42 -5.04
N GLU A 24 -14.31 -9.59 -4.45
CA GLU A 24 -14.29 -9.71 -2.99
C GLU A 24 -13.06 -9.02 -2.39
N SER A 25 -11.86 -9.41 -2.86
CA SER A 25 -10.58 -8.82 -2.42
C SER A 25 -9.50 -9.06 -3.47
N THR A 26 -8.74 -8.03 -3.81
CA THR A 26 -7.61 -8.13 -4.75
C THR A 26 -6.47 -8.98 -4.18
N SER A 27 -6.25 -8.94 -2.87
CA SER A 27 -5.23 -9.76 -2.21
C SER A 27 -5.64 -11.23 -2.16
N SER A 28 -6.90 -11.54 -1.81
CA SER A 28 -7.42 -12.91 -1.85
C SER A 28 -7.31 -13.51 -3.24
N PHE A 29 -7.69 -12.77 -4.27
CA PHE A 29 -7.57 -13.21 -5.65
C PHE A 29 -6.13 -13.62 -5.99
N LEU A 30 -5.13 -12.77 -5.69
CA LEU A 30 -3.73 -13.10 -5.97
C LEU A 30 -3.19 -14.25 -5.10
N THR A 31 -3.77 -14.48 -3.92
CA THR A 31 -3.39 -15.61 -3.07
C THR A 31 -3.90 -16.95 -3.63
N GLU A 32 -5.06 -16.94 -4.29
CA GLU A 32 -5.76 -18.13 -4.77
C GLU A 32 -5.33 -18.58 -6.17
N ILE A 33 -4.88 -17.65 -7.05
CA ILE A 33 -4.45 -18.02 -8.39
C ILE A 33 -3.09 -18.77 -8.38
N PRO A 34 -2.79 -19.57 -9.42
CA PRO A 34 -1.55 -20.34 -9.49
C PRO A 34 -0.29 -19.49 -9.27
N TYR A 35 0.71 -20.06 -8.62
CA TYR A 35 2.01 -19.42 -8.44
C TYR A 35 2.69 -19.14 -9.78
N SER A 36 3.31 -17.98 -9.90
CA SER A 36 4.06 -17.53 -11.08
C SER A 36 5.34 -16.86 -10.63
N SER A 37 6.43 -17.02 -11.40
CA SER A 37 7.67 -16.28 -11.19
C SER A 37 7.57 -14.81 -11.66
N ARG A 38 6.55 -14.50 -12.48
CA ARG A 38 6.28 -13.13 -12.91
C ARG A 38 5.57 -12.35 -11.80
N THR A 39 5.84 -11.07 -11.72
CA THR A 39 5.03 -10.16 -10.90
C THR A 39 3.59 -10.16 -11.39
N GLN A 40 2.64 -10.27 -10.48
CA GLN A 40 1.21 -10.22 -10.79
C GLN A 40 0.59 -9.01 -10.12
N PHE A 41 -0.27 -8.34 -10.84
CA PHE A 41 -0.98 -7.14 -10.40
C PHE A 41 -2.50 -7.36 -10.53
N CYS A 42 -3.23 -7.02 -9.49
CA CYS A 42 -4.70 -7.05 -9.48
C CYS A 42 -5.23 -5.72 -8.97
N ILE A 43 -6.17 -5.13 -9.70
CA ILE A 43 -6.85 -3.88 -9.31
C ILE A 43 -8.35 -4.01 -9.49
N ALA A 44 -9.11 -3.37 -8.61
CA ALA A 44 -10.56 -3.33 -8.68
C ALA A 44 -11.09 -1.91 -8.40
N ARG A 45 -12.24 -1.57 -9.01
CA ARG A 45 -12.97 -0.33 -8.68
C ARG A 45 -13.69 -0.45 -7.33
N GLU A 46 -14.01 -1.68 -6.93
CA GLU A 46 -14.71 -1.99 -5.69
C GLU A 46 -14.23 -3.31 -5.11
N GLN A 47 -14.04 -3.36 -3.79
CA GLN A 47 -13.90 -4.60 -3.02
C GLN A 47 -15.11 -4.78 -2.11
N THR A 48 -15.79 -5.93 -2.20
CA THR A 48 -16.97 -6.24 -1.35
C THR A 48 -16.59 -6.83 -0.01
N LYS A 49 -15.36 -7.36 0.11
CA LYS A 49 -14.76 -7.93 1.33
C LYS A 49 -13.29 -7.52 1.43
N GLY A 50 -13.03 -6.19 1.38
CA GLY A 50 -11.68 -5.66 1.53
C GLY A 50 -11.07 -6.06 2.87
N LYS A 51 -9.78 -6.45 2.88
CA LYS A 51 -9.08 -6.92 4.07
C LYS A 51 -8.11 -5.90 4.61
N GLY A 52 -8.08 -5.76 5.94
CA GLY A 52 -7.07 -5.07 6.72
C GLY A 52 -6.28 -6.03 7.60
N GLN A 53 -5.34 -5.51 8.40
CA GLN A 53 -4.59 -6.33 9.37
C GLN A 53 -5.48 -6.84 10.51
N HIS A 54 -5.10 -7.98 11.10
CA HIS A 54 -5.76 -8.60 12.26
C HIS A 54 -7.26 -8.89 12.03
N GLY A 55 -7.64 -9.27 10.81
CA GLY A 55 -9.01 -9.61 10.47
C GLY A 55 -9.99 -8.42 10.41
N ARG A 56 -9.48 -7.19 10.41
CA ARG A 56 -10.29 -5.99 10.19
C ARG A 56 -10.67 -5.85 8.73
N ASP A 57 -11.81 -5.23 8.47
CA ASP A 57 -12.23 -4.91 7.11
C ASP A 57 -11.58 -3.61 6.62
N TRP A 58 -11.30 -3.55 5.32
CA TRP A 58 -11.00 -2.30 4.61
C TRP A 58 -12.27 -1.79 3.95
N SER A 59 -12.83 -0.74 4.51
CA SER A 59 -14.01 -0.09 3.94
C SER A 59 -13.63 0.73 2.72
N SER A 60 -14.34 0.53 1.62
CA SER A 60 -14.12 1.26 0.37
C SER A 60 -15.44 1.52 -0.34
N GLN A 61 -15.43 2.43 -1.28
CA GLN A 61 -16.56 2.71 -2.18
C GLN A 61 -16.08 2.56 -3.61
N LYS A 62 -16.99 2.17 -4.48
CA LYS A 62 -16.70 2.08 -5.91
C LYS A 62 -16.14 3.41 -6.41
N ASP A 63 -14.97 3.35 -7.07
CA ASP A 63 -14.21 4.49 -7.57
C ASP A 63 -13.70 5.50 -6.52
N GLY A 64 -14.00 5.29 -5.25
CA GLY A 64 -13.58 6.19 -4.16
C GLY A 64 -12.17 5.91 -3.63
N SER A 65 -11.60 4.76 -3.97
CA SER A 65 -10.28 4.33 -3.50
C SER A 65 -9.47 3.71 -4.65
N ILE A 66 -8.15 3.81 -4.57
CA ILE A 66 -7.24 3.01 -5.39
C ILE A 66 -7.01 1.70 -4.63
N LEU A 67 -7.56 0.59 -5.14
CA LEU A 67 -7.57 -0.72 -4.49
C LEU A 67 -6.83 -1.71 -5.35
N PHE A 68 -5.60 -2.04 -5.00
CA PHE A 68 -4.82 -3.00 -5.76
C PHE A 68 -3.97 -3.91 -4.89
N SER A 69 -3.51 -5.00 -5.49
CA SER A 69 -2.52 -5.88 -4.90
C SER A 69 -1.44 -6.24 -5.92
N LEU A 70 -0.22 -6.43 -5.44
CA LEU A 70 0.91 -6.97 -6.18
C LEU A 70 1.32 -8.30 -5.55
N ARG A 71 1.57 -9.33 -6.34
CA ARG A 71 2.27 -10.54 -5.89
C ARG A 71 3.67 -10.58 -6.49
N LYS A 72 4.66 -10.58 -5.62
CA LYS A 72 6.09 -10.62 -5.96
C LYS A 72 6.76 -11.82 -5.30
N CYS A 73 7.71 -12.44 -6.01
CA CYS A 73 8.54 -13.52 -5.48
C CYS A 73 9.78 -12.95 -4.78
N PHE A 74 10.14 -13.59 -3.67
CA PHE A 74 11.40 -13.37 -2.96
C PHE A 74 12.06 -14.72 -2.67
N SER A 75 13.39 -14.74 -2.50
CA SER A 75 14.09 -15.91 -1.99
C SER A 75 13.53 -16.28 -0.60
N GLU A 76 13.50 -17.58 -0.29
CA GLU A 76 13.07 -18.06 1.03
C GLU A 76 13.90 -17.44 2.17
N ASP A 77 15.19 -17.18 1.92
CA ASP A 77 16.11 -16.58 2.90
C ASP A 77 15.95 -15.05 3.05
N THR A 78 15.15 -14.39 2.21
CA THR A 78 14.95 -12.95 2.30
C THR A 78 14.18 -12.60 3.57
N ASN A 79 14.79 -11.78 4.44
CA ASN A 79 14.10 -11.26 5.60
C ASN A 79 13.17 -10.10 5.19
N LEU A 80 11.86 -10.33 5.27
CA LEU A 80 10.83 -9.34 4.88
C LEU A 80 10.45 -8.35 5.97
N ASN A 81 11.10 -8.41 7.16
CA ASN A 81 10.81 -7.49 8.26
C ASN A 81 11.12 -6.04 7.87
N GLY A 82 10.12 -5.18 8.00
CA GLY A 82 10.23 -3.76 7.65
C GLY A 82 9.88 -3.43 6.20
N LEU A 83 9.66 -4.42 5.33
CA LEU A 83 9.26 -4.16 3.94
C LEU A 83 7.96 -3.34 3.85
N SER A 84 7.02 -3.49 4.80
CA SER A 84 5.80 -2.66 4.84
C SER A 84 6.09 -1.16 4.96
N LEU A 85 7.17 -0.78 5.66
CA LEU A 85 7.61 0.62 5.76
C LEU A 85 8.16 1.12 4.42
N VAL A 86 8.92 0.27 3.73
CA VAL A 86 9.44 0.56 2.37
C VAL A 86 8.30 0.76 1.38
N ILE A 87 7.26 -0.08 1.45
CA ILE A 87 6.04 0.07 0.64
C ILE A 87 5.31 1.38 0.99
N GLY A 88 5.17 1.69 2.29
CA GLY A 88 4.59 2.95 2.75
C GLY A 88 5.35 4.17 2.19
N MET A 89 6.68 4.11 2.18
CA MET A 89 7.52 5.15 1.61
C MET A 89 7.35 5.26 0.09
N ALA A 90 7.23 4.13 -0.62
CA ALA A 90 6.97 4.13 -2.07
C ALA A 90 5.64 4.81 -2.41
N ILE A 91 4.62 4.58 -1.59
CA ILE A 91 3.30 5.24 -1.72
C ILE A 91 3.44 6.74 -1.48
N ILE A 92 4.11 7.15 -0.39
CA ILE A 92 4.32 8.57 -0.06
C ILE A 92 5.06 9.27 -1.18
N LYS A 93 6.22 8.75 -1.62
CA LYS A 93 7.02 9.34 -2.70
C LYS A 93 6.24 9.48 -4.01
N SER A 94 5.35 8.53 -4.31
CA SER A 94 4.48 8.62 -5.49
C SER A 94 3.45 9.75 -5.36
N ILE A 95 2.82 9.89 -4.18
CA ILE A 95 1.84 10.96 -3.93
C ILE A 95 2.53 12.32 -3.94
N GLU A 96 3.66 12.46 -3.28
CA GLU A 96 4.43 13.72 -3.22
C GLU A 96 4.84 14.19 -4.61
N ALA A 97 5.31 13.27 -5.47
CA ALA A 97 5.71 13.58 -6.83
C ALA A 97 4.54 14.00 -7.74
N GLU A 98 3.40 13.29 -7.66
CA GLU A 98 2.24 13.54 -8.53
C GLU A 98 1.38 14.72 -8.06
N CYS A 99 1.37 15.00 -6.74
CA CYS A 99 0.48 16.00 -6.13
C CYS A 99 1.20 17.26 -5.63
N GLN A 100 2.53 17.29 -5.63
CA GLN A 100 3.33 18.36 -4.98
C GLN A 100 2.90 18.58 -3.52
N LEU A 101 2.60 17.48 -2.83
CA LEU A 101 2.16 17.44 -1.44
C LEU A 101 3.36 17.07 -0.56
N SER A 102 3.42 17.61 0.65
CA SER A 102 4.37 17.22 1.70
C SER A 102 3.65 17.02 3.02
N GLY A 103 4.33 16.42 3.99
CA GLY A 103 3.75 16.21 5.33
C GLY A 103 3.05 14.87 5.52
N LEU A 104 3.12 13.98 4.53
CA LEU A 104 2.70 12.60 4.70
C LEU A 104 3.63 11.88 5.69
N LYS A 105 3.07 11.00 6.52
CA LYS A 105 3.77 10.23 7.54
C LYS A 105 3.40 8.77 7.48
N ILE A 106 4.29 7.91 7.97
CA ILE A 106 4.02 6.49 8.18
C ILE A 106 3.75 6.26 9.67
N LYS A 107 2.56 5.75 9.96
CA LYS A 107 2.26 5.17 11.26
C LYS A 107 2.63 3.69 11.21
N TRP A 108 3.68 3.34 11.94
CA TRP A 108 4.11 1.94 12.06
C TRP A 108 2.94 1.04 12.50
N PRO A 109 2.78 -0.17 11.94
CA PRO A 109 3.70 -0.81 10.99
C PRO A 109 3.36 -0.60 9.51
N ASN A 110 2.19 -0.04 9.11
CA ASN A 110 1.67 -0.27 7.76
C ASN A 110 0.70 0.80 7.22
N ASP A 111 0.57 1.93 7.88
CA ASP A 111 -0.43 2.93 7.50
C ASP A 111 0.21 4.25 7.11
N VAL A 112 -0.32 4.91 6.06
CA VAL A 112 0.06 6.26 5.66
C VAL A 112 -0.97 7.25 6.18
N TYR A 113 -0.49 8.33 6.78
CA TYR A 113 -1.29 9.36 7.41
C TYR A 113 -0.96 10.75 6.86
N PHE A 114 -1.95 11.63 6.90
CA PHE A 114 -1.81 13.07 6.75
C PHE A 114 -2.56 13.74 7.91
N GLU A 115 -1.88 14.63 8.67
CA GLU A 115 -2.48 15.36 9.82
C GLU A 115 -3.29 14.48 10.79
N ASN A 116 -2.75 13.34 11.19
CA ASN A 116 -3.40 12.35 12.07
C ASN A 116 -4.63 11.62 11.48
N GLN A 117 -4.89 11.77 10.20
CA GLN A 117 -5.95 11.07 9.48
C GLN A 117 -5.35 10.02 8.52
N LYS A 118 -5.92 8.84 8.52
CA LYS A 118 -5.45 7.73 7.68
C LYS A 118 -5.79 7.98 6.22
N LEU A 119 -4.77 8.01 5.37
CA LEU A 119 -4.88 8.14 3.91
C LEU A 119 -4.79 6.79 3.19
N ALA A 120 -3.87 5.92 3.64
CA ALA A 120 -3.66 4.63 3.00
C ALA A 120 -3.31 3.54 4.02
N GLY A 121 -3.55 2.28 3.62
CA GLY A 121 -3.17 1.10 4.38
C GLY A 121 -2.52 0.04 3.51
N ILE A 122 -1.62 -0.72 4.09
CA ILE A 122 -0.85 -1.77 3.44
C ILE A 122 -1.12 -3.08 4.17
N LEU A 123 -1.42 -4.13 3.43
CA LEU A 123 -1.56 -5.50 3.93
C LEU A 123 -0.53 -6.37 3.24
N MET A 124 0.24 -7.13 4.01
CA MET A 124 1.22 -8.07 3.47
C MET A 124 0.85 -9.49 3.91
N GLU A 125 0.68 -10.38 2.94
CA GLU A 125 0.37 -11.80 3.15
C GLU A 125 1.45 -12.63 2.44
N ASN A 126 2.22 -13.41 3.20
CA ASN A 126 3.33 -14.20 2.67
C ASN A 126 3.00 -15.68 2.66
N ASN A 127 3.20 -16.34 1.52
CA ASN A 127 3.06 -17.78 1.36
C ASN A 127 4.38 -18.36 0.84
N ILE A 128 4.89 -19.40 1.48
CA ILE A 128 6.08 -20.12 1.03
C ILE A 128 5.65 -21.36 0.23
N HIS A 129 6.15 -21.46 -0.99
CA HIS A 129 5.92 -22.63 -1.83
C HIS A 129 7.21 -23.01 -2.56
N LYS A 130 7.65 -24.27 -2.37
CA LYS A 130 8.87 -24.83 -3.01
C LYS A 130 10.13 -23.95 -2.85
N GLY A 131 10.36 -23.42 -1.64
CA GLY A 131 11.53 -22.60 -1.35
C GLY A 131 11.48 -21.19 -1.93
N VAL A 132 10.28 -20.69 -2.28
CA VAL A 132 10.07 -19.32 -2.77
C VAL A 132 9.00 -18.66 -1.92
N GLN A 133 9.24 -17.43 -1.49
CA GLN A 133 8.24 -16.60 -0.83
C GLN A 133 7.41 -15.88 -1.90
N TYR A 134 6.10 -16.09 -1.86
CA TYR A 134 5.12 -15.39 -2.71
C TYR A 134 4.40 -14.35 -1.85
N LEU A 135 4.93 -13.14 -1.85
CA LEU A 135 4.39 -12.06 -1.05
C LEU A 135 3.30 -11.33 -1.83
N VAL A 136 2.09 -11.31 -1.27
CA VAL A 136 0.99 -10.47 -1.73
C VAL A 136 1.00 -9.17 -0.93
N ILE A 137 1.13 -8.05 -1.62
CA ILE A 137 1.15 -6.69 -1.09
C ILE A 137 -0.16 -6.02 -1.49
N GLY A 138 -1.14 -5.99 -0.58
CA GLY A 138 -2.39 -5.26 -0.75
C GLY A 138 -2.23 -3.79 -0.38
N VAL A 139 -2.74 -2.90 -1.21
CA VAL A 139 -2.70 -1.45 -1.00
C VAL A 139 -4.08 -0.87 -1.21
N GLY A 140 -4.55 -0.13 -0.22
CA GLY A 140 -5.74 0.71 -0.31
C GLY A 140 -5.37 2.16 -0.06
N VAL A 141 -5.66 3.04 -1.02
CA VAL A 141 -5.46 4.49 -0.88
C VAL A 141 -6.79 5.19 -1.05
N ASN A 142 -7.17 5.99 -0.08
CA ASN A 142 -8.36 6.83 -0.17
C ASN A 142 -8.13 7.92 -1.22
N TYR A 143 -8.90 7.88 -2.30
CA TYR A 143 -8.70 8.78 -3.45
C TYR A 143 -9.71 9.91 -3.48
N GLN A 144 -11.00 9.57 -3.46
CA GLN A 144 -12.13 10.50 -3.41
C GLN A 144 -13.34 9.77 -2.81
N LEU A 145 -13.39 9.69 -1.49
CA LEU A 145 -14.45 8.99 -0.78
C LEU A 145 -15.69 9.90 -0.59
N ASN A 146 -16.86 9.28 -0.58
CA ASN A 146 -18.04 9.97 -0.14
C ASN A 146 -18.05 10.08 1.39
N HIS A 147 -18.33 11.25 1.94
CA HIS A 147 -18.37 11.50 3.39
C HIS A 147 -19.45 10.69 4.15
N THR A 148 -20.34 9.99 3.44
CA THR A 148 -21.30 9.07 4.06
C THR A 148 -20.71 7.72 4.45
N ILE A 149 -19.45 7.43 4.06
CA ILE A 149 -18.81 6.17 4.45
C ILE A 149 -18.53 6.17 5.96
N ASN A 150 -18.94 5.09 6.61
CA ASN A 150 -18.67 4.90 8.04
C ASN A 150 -17.33 4.17 8.21
N ILE A 151 -16.33 4.86 8.74
CA ILE A 151 -15.01 4.32 9.06
C ILE A 151 -14.70 4.74 10.50
N ASP A 152 -14.42 3.76 11.37
CA ASP A 152 -14.25 3.97 12.82
C ASP A 152 -13.01 4.80 13.19
N THR A 153 -12.01 4.88 12.31
CA THR A 153 -10.78 5.64 12.54
C THR A 153 -10.79 6.97 11.78
N PRO A 154 -10.19 8.04 12.32
CA PRO A 154 -10.04 9.29 11.57
C PRO A 154 -9.34 9.02 10.22
N TRP A 155 -9.96 9.45 9.14
CA TRP A 155 -9.49 9.25 7.78
C TRP A 155 -9.55 10.53 6.95
N THR A 156 -8.75 10.56 5.91
CA THR A 156 -8.80 11.57 4.84
C THR A 156 -8.67 10.87 3.49
N ASP A 157 -8.88 11.60 2.42
CA ASP A 157 -8.61 11.17 1.05
C ASP A 157 -7.84 12.25 0.27
N LEU A 158 -7.31 11.86 -0.90
CA LEU A 158 -6.54 12.78 -1.71
C LEU A 158 -7.34 14.02 -2.12
N SER A 159 -8.64 13.88 -2.40
CA SER A 159 -9.47 15.01 -2.84
C SER A 159 -9.59 16.12 -1.81
N GLN A 160 -9.39 15.82 -0.52
CA GLN A 160 -9.47 16.78 0.58
C GLN A 160 -8.13 17.50 0.84
N ILE A 161 -7.01 16.87 0.48
CA ILE A 161 -5.68 17.36 0.87
C ILE A 161 -4.85 17.91 -0.29
N VAL A 162 -5.29 17.72 -1.54
CA VAL A 162 -4.59 18.25 -2.71
C VAL A 162 -5.40 19.31 -3.44
N LYS A 163 -4.73 20.31 -4.01
CA LYS A 163 -5.42 21.36 -4.80
C LYS A 163 -6.09 20.83 -6.06
N LYS A 164 -5.49 19.81 -6.67
CA LYS A 164 -5.96 19.16 -7.88
C LYS A 164 -5.75 17.66 -7.73
N LEU A 165 -6.83 16.91 -7.86
CA LEU A 165 -6.79 15.46 -7.80
C LEU A 165 -5.89 14.90 -8.92
N PRO A 166 -4.90 14.06 -8.60
CA PRO A 166 -4.02 13.48 -9.61
C PRO A 166 -4.77 12.53 -10.53
N ASN A 167 -4.25 12.31 -11.73
CA ASN A 167 -4.84 11.31 -12.61
C ASN A 167 -4.71 9.91 -11.99
N PHE A 168 -5.83 9.21 -11.87
CA PHE A 168 -5.93 7.88 -11.23
C PHE A 168 -4.94 6.87 -11.81
N ASP A 169 -4.88 6.76 -13.16
CA ASP A 169 -4.04 5.77 -13.84
C ASP A 169 -2.55 6.08 -13.68
N LYS A 170 -2.16 7.36 -13.77
CA LYS A 170 -0.77 7.80 -13.59
C LYS A 170 -0.30 7.57 -12.15
N LEU A 171 -1.11 7.95 -11.17
CA LEU A 171 -0.77 7.73 -9.76
C LEU A 171 -0.66 6.23 -9.44
N THR A 172 -1.60 5.40 -9.95
CA THR A 172 -1.55 3.95 -9.77
C THR A 172 -0.29 3.35 -10.41
N ALA A 173 0.06 3.76 -11.61
CA ALA A 173 1.30 3.32 -12.27
C ALA A 173 2.56 3.76 -11.50
N SER A 174 2.56 4.97 -10.93
CA SER A 174 3.63 5.48 -10.07
C SER A 174 3.78 4.61 -8.81
N PHE A 175 2.68 4.22 -8.16
CA PHE A 175 2.72 3.28 -7.04
C PHE A 175 3.37 1.96 -7.42
N ILE A 176 2.92 1.32 -8.50
CA ILE A 176 3.47 0.04 -8.96
C ILE A 176 4.97 0.16 -9.19
N LYS A 177 5.40 1.16 -9.97
CA LYS A 177 6.80 1.40 -10.29
C LYS A 177 7.67 1.59 -9.04
N ASN A 178 7.25 2.47 -8.12
CA ASN A 178 8.02 2.78 -6.92
C ASN A 178 8.04 1.61 -5.95
N ILE A 179 6.92 0.89 -5.77
CA ILE A 179 6.85 -0.32 -4.94
C ILE A 179 7.82 -1.38 -5.46
N LEU A 180 7.84 -1.66 -6.76
CA LEU A 180 8.71 -2.67 -7.34
C LEU A 180 10.18 -2.27 -7.25
N ALA A 181 10.51 -1.01 -7.57
CA ALA A 181 11.87 -0.48 -7.50
C ALA A 181 12.42 -0.52 -6.07
N MET A 182 11.65 -0.01 -5.09
CA MET A 182 12.08 0.02 -3.69
C MET A 182 12.09 -1.37 -3.05
N SER A 183 11.17 -2.28 -3.44
CA SER A 183 11.22 -3.68 -2.99
C SER A 183 12.45 -4.41 -3.52
N LYS A 184 12.87 -4.10 -4.74
CA LYS A 184 14.12 -4.66 -5.32
C LYS A 184 15.35 -4.15 -4.56
N ASP A 185 15.42 -2.86 -4.24
CA ASP A 185 16.49 -2.30 -3.42
C ASP A 185 16.52 -2.93 -2.02
N PHE A 186 15.35 -3.12 -1.40
CA PHE A 186 15.20 -3.77 -0.10
C PHE A 186 15.75 -5.20 -0.08
N GLU A 187 15.63 -5.98 -1.15
CA GLU A 187 16.19 -7.34 -1.22
C GLU A 187 17.70 -7.37 -0.99
N PHE A 188 18.42 -6.33 -1.42
CA PHE A 188 19.87 -6.24 -1.30
C PHE A 188 20.32 -5.48 -0.05
N ASN A 189 19.62 -4.43 0.32
CA ASN A 189 20.05 -3.44 1.31
C ASN A 189 19.21 -3.47 2.60
N GLY A 190 18.11 -4.23 2.63
CA GLY A 190 17.16 -4.23 3.74
C GLY A 190 16.61 -2.83 3.99
N LEU A 191 16.49 -2.45 5.26
CA LEU A 191 16.04 -1.11 5.67
C LEU A 191 17.11 -0.02 5.56
N ALA A 192 18.37 -0.36 5.25
CA ALA A 192 19.48 0.60 5.31
C ALA A 192 19.26 1.82 4.41
N SER A 193 18.69 1.62 3.21
CA SER A 193 18.37 2.71 2.28
C SER A 193 17.26 3.65 2.77
N LEU A 194 16.42 3.17 3.70
CA LEU A 194 15.33 3.95 4.27
C LEU A 194 15.74 4.77 5.48
N LEU A 195 16.75 4.32 6.24
CA LEU A 195 17.10 4.89 7.54
C LEU A 195 17.45 6.38 7.49
N SER A 196 18.11 6.84 6.43
CA SER A 196 18.51 8.24 6.27
C SER A 196 17.31 9.20 6.18
N GLU A 197 16.19 8.74 5.62
CA GLU A 197 14.98 9.54 5.42
C GLU A 197 13.89 9.21 6.44
N TRP A 198 13.98 8.06 7.13
CA TRP A 198 12.94 7.56 8.02
C TRP A 198 12.44 8.59 9.02
N SER A 199 13.36 9.32 9.63
CA SER A 199 13.02 10.29 10.69
C SER A 199 12.07 11.41 10.21
N ASP A 200 12.02 11.67 8.91
CA ASP A 200 11.15 12.69 8.33
C ASP A 200 9.74 12.16 8.06
N TYR A 201 9.59 10.85 7.97
CA TYR A 201 8.32 10.19 7.68
C TYR A 201 7.73 9.42 8.86
N ASP A 202 8.47 9.24 9.96
CA ASP A 202 7.97 8.57 11.16
C ASP A 202 6.93 9.42 11.89
N MET A 203 5.68 8.93 11.94
CA MET A 203 4.59 9.58 12.66
C MET A 203 4.77 9.51 14.18
N LEU A 204 5.52 8.53 14.68
CA LEU A 204 5.67 8.28 16.11
C LEU A 204 6.93 8.93 16.70
N LYS A 205 7.74 9.60 15.88
CA LYS A 205 8.96 10.30 16.34
C LYS A 205 8.62 11.36 17.37
N GLY A 206 9.21 11.23 18.57
CA GLY A 206 8.99 12.15 19.69
C GLY A 206 7.61 12.03 20.37
N VAL A 207 6.81 11.05 19.99
CA VAL A 207 5.49 10.79 20.58
C VAL A 207 5.62 9.76 21.70
N LYS A 208 5.01 10.03 22.86
CA LYS A 208 4.89 9.02 23.91
C LYS A 208 3.86 7.97 23.48
N ILE A 209 4.30 6.73 23.32
CA ILE A 209 3.46 5.59 22.98
C ILE A 209 3.29 4.66 24.17
N ARG A 210 2.14 4.02 24.26
CA ARG A 210 1.85 2.98 25.23
C ARG A 210 1.70 1.65 24.51
N SER A 211 2.50 0.65 24.92
CA SER A 211 2.28 -0.72 24.48
C SER A 211 0.98 -1.26 25.10
N THR A 212 0.16 -1.94 24.29
CA THR A 212 -1.03 -2.65 24.78
C THR A 212 -0.68 -3.95 25.51
N GLU A 213 0.52 -4.48 25.28
CA GLU A 213 1.03 -5.72 25.90
C GLU A 213 1.79 -5.46 27.21
N SER A 214 2.44 -4.31 27.33
CA SER A 214 3.07 -3.88 28.57
C SER A 214 2.39 -2.61 29.08
N LYS A 215 2.21 -2.49 30.42
CA LYS A 215 1.71 -1.25 31.02
C LYS A 215 2.76 -0.11 31.01
N GLU A 216 3.88 -0.32 30.36
CA GLU A 216 4.99 0.62 30.29
C GLU A 216 4.79 1.61 29.15
N PHE A 217 5.15 2.86 29.39
CA PHE A 217 5.19 3.91 28.39
C PHE A 217 6.58 3.97 27.76
N PHE A 218 6.63 3.96 26.43
CA PHE A 218 7.86 4.16 25.68
C PHE A 218 7.80 5.52 25.00
N GLU A 219 8.90 6.25 25.04
CA GLU A 219 9.07 7.48 24.29
C GLU A 219 9.75 7.13 22.95
N GLY A 220 9.07 7.36 21.83
CA GLY A 220 9.65 7.20 20.50
C GLY A 220 10.77 8.23 20.31
N LYS A 221 12.01 7.76 20.12
CA LYS A 221 13.16 8.60 19.75
C LYS A 221 13.41 8.52 18.26
#